data_198c812cde4fa7d83704fcb941431133
#
_entry.id   198c812cde4fa7d83704fcb941431133
#
_cell.length_a   1.000
_cell.length_b   1.000
_cell.length_c   1.000
_cell.angle_alpha   90.00
_cell.angle_beta   90.00
_cell.angle_gamma   90.00
#
_symmetry.space_group_name_H-M   'P 1'
#
loop_
_entity.id
_entity.type
_entity.pdbx_description
1 polymer ?
#
loop_
_entity_poly.entity_id
_entity_poly.type
_entity_poly.pdbx_seq_one_letter_code
_entity_poly.pdbx_strand_id
1 'polypeptide(L)'
;MEFSDTAVMARTDLAEYRILHFATHGLVTAPRPECPARPALLTSFGAGDSDGLLTFREIYDLRINADLVILSACDTAGKASVAATREAGVATGGGSALDGLVRAFIGAGGRSVLASHWPAPDDFKATERLISGMFKATAGQSVGDALAAAQHSLMDDAATSHPFYWSGFAVVGDGAQAMLSGR
;
A
#
# COMPACT_ATOMS: atom_id res chain seq x y z
N MET A 1 3.03 12.39 -16.97
CA MET A 1 3.13 12.85 -15.56
C MET A 1 4.28 12.05 -14.97
N GLU A 2 5.25 12.71 -14.40
CA GLU A 2 6.42 12.06 -13.81
C GLU A 2 6.00 11.51 -12.43
N PHE A 3 6.34 10.26 -12.13
CA PHE A 3 6.11 9.63 -10.83
C PHE A 3 7.42 9.63 -10.05
N SER A 4 7.92 10.82 -9.69
CA SER A 4 9.03 10.98 -8.76
C SER A 4 8.50 11.33 -7.36
N ASP A 5 9.30 11.07 -6.32
CA ASP A 5 9.02 11.45 -4.94
C ASP A 5 8.72 12.95 -4.83
N THR A 6 9.59 13.79 -5.41
CA THR A 6 9.41 15.25 -5.43
C THR A 6 8.14 15.67 -6.17
N ALA A 7 7.78 15.01 -7.28
CA ALA A 7 6.55 15.29 -8.01
C ALA A 7 5.30 14.87 -7.20
N VAL A 8 5.36 13.75 -6.47
CA VAL A 8 4.27 13.33 -5.57
C VAL A 8 4.12 14.31 -4.41
N MET A 9 5.23 14.71 -3.77
CA MET A 9 5.24 15.66 -2.67
C MET A 9 4.72 17.05 -3.07
N ALA A 10 4.96 17.48 -4.30
CA ALA A 10 4.49 18.76 -4.80
C ALA A 10 2.99 18.78 -5.15
N ARG A 11 2.29 17.64 -5.13
CA ARG A 11 0.86 17.59 -5.45
C ARG A 11 0.01 18.19 -4.35
N THR A 12 -0.87 19.11 -4.72
CA THR A 12 -1.83 19.77 -3.81
C THR A 12 -3.24 19.20 -3.93
N ASP A 13 -3.48 18.36 -4.93
CA ASP A 13 -4.79 17.80 -5.29
C ASP A 13 -5.03 16.36 -4.80
N LEU A 14 -4.08 15.77 -4.06
CA LEU A 14 -4.21 14.39 -3.57
C LEU A 14 -5.43 14.18 -2.67
N ALA A 15 -5.86 15.21 -1.95
CA ALA A 15 -7.06 15.18 -1.11
C ALA A 15 -8.39 15.13 -1.90
N GLU A 16 -8.36 15.34 -3.22
CA GLU A 16 -9.54 15.28 -4.08
C GLU A 16 -9.85 13.84 -4.53
N TYR A 17 -8.87 12.93 -4.42
CA TYR A 17 -9.01 11.55 -4.84
C TYR A 17 -9.50 10.68 -3.69
N ARG A 18 -10.54 9.88 -3.97
CA ARG A 18 -11.09 8.93 -3.01
C ARG A 18 -10.28 7.66 -2.92
N ILE A 19 -9.66 7.25 -4.03
CA ILE A 19 -8.80 6.07 -4.10
C ILE A 19 -7.45 6.51 -4.66
N LEU A 20 -6.39 6.16 -3.94
CA LEU A 20 -5.01 6.33 -4.39
C LEU A 20 -4.39 4.94 -4.56
N HIS A 21 -3.84 4.65 -5.74
CA HIS A 21 -3.21 3.37 -6.02
C HIS A 21 -1.73 3.57 -6.36
N PHE A 22 -0.87 3.02 -5.51
CA PHE A 22 0.58 2.98 -5.72
C PHE A 22 0.96 1.59 -6.24
N ALA A 23 1.08 1.47 -7.57
CA ALA A 23 1.52 0.27 -8.27
C ALA A 23 3.02 0.40 -8.54
N THR A 24 3.85 0.04 -7.55
CA THR A 24 5.29 0.19 -7.60
C THR A 24 5.97 -0.84 -6.70
N HIS A 25 7.29 -0.75 -6.51
CA HIS A 25 8.01 -1.61 -5.58
C HIS A 25 8.08 -0.98 -4.19
N GLY A 26 7.81 -1.79 -3.17
CA GLY A 26 8.12 -1.45 -1.79
C GLY A 26 9.57 -1.84 -1.48
N LEU A 27 10.32 -0.92 -0.92
CA LEU A 27 11.67 -1.18 -0.44
C LEU A 27 11.63 -1.36 1.07
N VAL A 28 11.94 -2.58 1.48
CA VAL A 28 12.13 -2.94 2.89
C VAL A 28 13.51 -3.57 2.99
N THR A 29 14.51 -2.73 3.12
CA THR A 29 15.88 -3.22 3.27
C THR A 29 16.14 -3.63 4.71
N ALA A 30 16.79 -4.77 4.92
CA ALA A 30 17.39 -5.07 6.22
C ALA A 30 18.45 -3.98 6.53
N PRO A 31 18.42 -3.37 7.73
CA PRO A 31 19.38 -2.35 8.06
C PRO A 31 20.79 -2.93 8.06
N ARG A 32 21.71 -2.19 7.43
CA ARG A 32 23.15 -2.40 7.58
C ARG A 32 23.70 -1.26 8.44
N PRO A 33 24.79 -1.45 9.18
CA PRO A 33 25.36 -0.40 10.02
C PRO A 33 25.64 0.91 9.26
N GLU A 34 25.95 0.79 7.96
CA GLU A 34 26.28 1.92 7.09
C GLU A 34 25.06 2.46 6.31
N CYS A 35 23.92 1.77 6.35
CA CYS A 35 22.72 2.15 5.60
C CYS A 35 21.48 1.76 6.40
N PRO A 36 20.93 2.69 7.21
CA PRO A 36 19.71 2.43 7.95
C PRO A 36 18.56 2.15 6.97
N ALA A 37 17.83 1.05 7.22
CA ALA A 37 16.68 0.70 6.40
C ALA A 37 15.59 1.76 6.57
N ARG A 38 15.22 2.38 5.48
CA ARG A 38 14.07 3.27 5.41
C ARG A 38 13.01 2.63 4.55
N PRO A 39 11.88 2.18 5.13
CA PRO A 39 10.76 1.75 4.32
C PRO A 39 10.33 2.87 3.38
N ALA A 40 10.23 2.55 2.09
CA ALA A 40 9.88 3.51 1.07
C ALA A 40 9.15 2.83 -0.09
N LEU A 41 8.42 3.60 -0.87
CA LEU A 41 7.96 3.19 -2.20
C LEU A 41 8.98 3.69 -3.22
N LEU A 42 9.34 2.81 -4.16
CA LEU A 42 10.21 3.19 -5.26
C LEU A 42 9.44 4.11 -6.21
N THR A 43 10.04 5.24 -6.55
CA THR A 43 9.51 6.15 -7.56
C THR A 43 10.49 6.25 -8.74
N SER A 44 10.12 6.98 -9.78
CA SER A 44 11.06 7.32 -10.85
C SER A 44 12.09 8.31 -10.33
N PHE A 45 13.32 8.19 -10.81
CA PHE A 45 14.33 9.21 -10.58
C PHE A 45 13.89 10.49 -11.32
N GLY A 46 13.58 11.53 -10.57
CA GLY A 46 13.18 12.83 -11.10
C GLY A 46 14.38 13.74 -11.38
N ALA A 47 14.09 14.92 -11.88
CA ALA A 47 15.07 16.00 -11.96
C ALA A 47 15.26 16.64 -10.57
N GLY A 48 16.44 17.19 -10.31
CA GLY A 48 16.73 17.89 -9.06
C GLY A 48 17.05 16.98 -7.89
N ASP A 49 16.45 17.23 -6.74
CA ASP A 49 16.76 16.55 -5.46
C ASP A 49 16.02 15.23 -5.25
N SER A 50 15.40 14.66 -6.30
CA SER A 50 14.72 13.37 -6.22
C SER A 50 15.71 12.23 -6.01
N ASP A 51 15.55 11.46 -4.94
CA ASP A 51 16.36 10.25 -4.70
C ASP A 51 15.65 8.96 -5.18
N GLY A 52 14.45 9.09 -5.77
CA GLY A 52 13.66 7.99 -6.27
C GLY A 52 12.94 7.18 -5.19
N LEU A 53 12.87 7.68 -3.97
CA LEU A 53 12.28 7.00 -2.83
C LEU A 53 11.20 7.88 -2.17
N LEU A 54 9.95 7.45 -2.25
CA LEU A 54 8.90 8.06 -1.44
C LEU A 54 8.93 7.40 -0.06
N THR A 55 9.64 8.06 0.86
CA THR A 55 9.91 7.54 2.20
C THR A 55 8.68 7.62 3.11
N PHE A 56 8.67 6.85 4.17
CA PHE A 56 7.69 6.90 5.25
C PHE A 56 7.42 8.34 5.74
N ARG A 57 8.47 9.15 5.91
CA ARG A 57 8.35 10.52 6.41
C ARG A 57 7.66 11.42 5.39
N GLU A 58 8.04 11.31 4.13
CA GLU A 58 7.42 12.06 3.04
C GLU A 58 5.96 11.68 2.86
N ILE A 59 5.63 10.37 2.93
CA ILE A 59 4.24 9.91 2.90
C ILE A 59 3.43 10.54 4.04
N TYR A 60 3.98 10.59 5.25
CA TYR A 60 3.30 11.18 6.41
C TYR A 60 3.02 12.67 6.24
N ASP A 61 3.87 13.38 5.49
CA ASP A 61 3.73 14.82 5.20
C ASP A 61 2.75 15.09 4.03
N LEU A 62 2.28 14.06 3.31
CA LEU A 62 1.24 14.20 2.29
C LEU A 62 -0.09 14.64 2.91
N ARG A 63 -0.86 15.38 2.13
CA ARG A 63 -2.25 15.73 2.50
C ARG A 63 -3.20 14.95 1.61
N ILE A 64 -3.70 13.84 2.13
CA ILE A 64 -4.66 12.99 1.44
C ILE A 64 -5.98 12.97 2.22
N ASN A 65 -7.07 12.62 1.54
CA ASN A 65 -8.38 12.37 2.14
C ASN A 65 -9.02 11.18 1.41
N ALA A 66 -8.23 10.13 1.27
CA ALA A 66 -8.62 8.95 0.52
C ALA A 66 -9.43 7.98 1.38
N ASP A 67 -10.49 7.44 0.81
CA ASP A 67 -11.25 6.34 1.41
C ASP A 67 -10.42 5.05 1.40
N LEU A 68 -9.63 4.84 0.32
CA LEU A 68 -8.79 3.68 0.17
C LEU A 68 -7.45 4.05 -0.47
N VAL A 69 -6.36 3.64 0.16
CA VAL A 69 -5.02 3.61 -0.44
C VAL A 69 -4.67 2.16 -0.77
N ILE A 70 -4.31 1.89 -2.01
CA ILE A 70 -3.90 0.55 -2.46
C ILE A 70 -2.39 0.55 -2.66
N LEU A 71 -1.72 -0.34 -1.95
CA LEU A 71 -0.29 -0.59 -2.06
C LEU A 71 -0.10 -1.95 -2.74
N SER A 72 -0.09 -1.98 -4.08
CA SER A 72 0.26 -3.18 -4.84
C SER A 72 1.76 -3.18 -5.13
N ALA A 73 2.54 -3.24 -4.07
CA ALA A 73 3.99 -3.25 -4.11
C ALA A 73 4.50 -4.59 -3.59
N CYS A 74 5.51 -5.14 -4.24
CA CYS A 74 6.16 -6.36 -3.77
C CYS A 74 6.77 -6.11 -2.38
N ASP A 75 6.46 -6.99 -1.42
CA ASP A 75 7.04 -7.01 -0.08
C ASP A 75 6.88 -5.71 0.74
N THR A 76 5.73 -5.05 0.62
CA THR A 76 5.39 -3.93 1.53
C THR A 76 5.27 -4.39 2.99
N ALA A 77 5.19 -5.70 3.21
CA ALA A 77 5.13 -6.37 4.51
C ALA A 77 6.44 -7.01 4.96
N GLY A 78 7.55 -6.78 4.29
CA GLY A 78 8.86 -7.28 4.72
C GLY A 78 9.15 -6.88 6.17
N LYS A 79 9.86 -7.73 6.91
CA LYS A 79 10.20 -7.49 8.31
C LYS A 79 11.18 -6.33 8.44
N ALA A 80 10.70 -5.14 8.73
CA ALA A 80 11.58 -4.08 9.23
C ALA A 80 12.09 -4.46 10.62
N SER A 81 13.37 -4.20 10.90
CA SER A 81 13.89 -4.39 12.25
C SER A 81 13.28 -3.34 13.19
N VAL A 82 13.23 -3.66 14.49
CA VAL A 82 12.81 -2.72 15.55
C VAL A 82 13.60 -1.40 15.48
N ALA A 83 14.87 -1.48 15.09
CA ALA A 83 15.73 -0.30 14.94
C ALA A 83 15.26 0.59 13.78
N ALA A 84 14.97 0.03 12.61
CA ALA A 84 14.48 0.79 11.45
C ALA A 84 13.12 1.43 11.72
N THR A 85 12.24 0.75 12.46
CA THR A 85 10.94 1.27 12.84
C THR A 85 11.03 2.45 13.81
N ARG A 86 11.98 2.38 14.78
CA ARG A 86 12.26 3.48 15.71
C ARG A 86 12.89 4.69 15.03
N GLU A 87 13.82 4.46 14.10
CA GLU A 87 14.49 5.53 13.34
C GLU A 87 13.51 6.26 12.42
N ALA A 88 12.46 5.56 11.94
CA ALA A 88 11.34 6.15 11.23
C ALA A 88 10.33 6.86 12.16
N GLY A 89 10.62 7.01 13.46
CA GLY A 89 9.77 7.72 14.42
C GLY A 89 8.59 6.91 14.97
N VAL A 90 8.53 5.59 14.72
CA VAL A 90 7.47 4.71 15.24
C VAL A 90 7.89 4.12 16.58
N ALA A 91 7.26 4.56 17.65
CA ALA A 91 7.65 4.23 19.04
C ALA A 91 7.27 2.81 19.51
N THR A 92 6.59 2.00 18.70
CA THR A 92 6.09 0.68 19.10
C THR A 92 6.82 -0.44 18.38
N GLY A 93 7.24 -1.42 19.16
CA GLY A 93 8.18 -2.45 18.77
C GLY A 93 7.76 -3.34 17.61
N GLY A 94 8.79 -3.81 16.89
CA GLY A 94 8.85 -5.06 16.15
C GLY A 94 7.67 -5.42 15.25
N GLY A 95 7.20 -4.48 14.46
CA GLY A 95 6.26 -4.75 13.39
C GLY A 95 6.96 -4.88 12.05
N SER A 96 6.28 -5.42 11.06
CA SER A 96 6.72 -5.46 9.66
C SER A 96 6.81 -4.02 9.10
N ALA A 97 7.57 -3.83 8.03
CA ALA A 97 7.61 -2.54 7.33
C ALA A 97 6.25 -2.09 6.80
N LEU A 98 5.33 -3.04 6.59
CA LEU A 98 3.92 -2.80 6.36
C LEU A 98 3.35 -1.83 7.39
N ASP A 99 3.65 -2.05 8.68
CA ASP A 99 3.22 -1.16 9.76
C ASP A 99 3.68 0.28 9.53
N GLY A 100 4.89 0.49 9.03
CA GLY A 100 5.43 1.83 8.79
C GLY A 100 4.71 2.55 7.65
N LEU A 101 4.64 1.94 6.47
CA LEU A 101 4.00 2.54 5.29
C LEU A 101 2.48 2.70 5.49
N VAL A 102 1.81 1.68 6.02
CA VAL A 102 0.38 1.74 6.32
C VAL A 102 0.06 2.86 7.31
N ARG A 103 0.83 2.96 8.41
CA ARG A 103 0.64 4.03 9.40
C ARG A 103 0.90 5.41 8.82
N ALA A 104 1.90 5.53 7.91
CA ALA A 104 2.18 6.79 7.25
C ALA A 104 0.98 7.25 6.40
N PHE A 105 0.42 6.36 5.58
CA PHE A 105 -0.75 6.69 4.77
C PHE A 105 -2.01 6.99 5.60
N ILE A 106 -2.23 6.26 6.71
CA ILE A 106 -3.32 6.58 7.62
C ILE A 106 -3.06 7.94 8.29
N GLY A 107 -1.83 8.21 8.73
CA GLY A 107 -1.45 9.49 9.32
C GLY A 107 -1.58 10.68 8.34
N ALA A 108 -1.33 10.44 7.06
CA ALA A 108 -1.52 11.43 5.99
C ALA A 108 -2.99 11.69 5.65
N GLY A 109 -3.95 10.89 6.17
CA GLY A 109 -5.39 11.08 5.98
C GLY A 109 -6.09 9.97 5.17
N GLY A 110 -5.42 8.84 4.92
CA GLY A 110 -6.07 7.64 4.36
C GLY A 110 -6.94 6.95 5.41
N ARG A 111 -8.19 6.62 5.08
CA ARG A 111 -9.10 5.92 6.00
C ARG A 111 -8.86 4.43 6.07
N SER A 112 -8.51 3.83 4.94
CA SER A 112 -8.10 2.44 4.87
C SER A 112 -6.94 2.26 3.90
N VAL A 113 -6.13 1.25 4.15
CA VAL A 113 -4.99 0.88 3.31
C VAL A 113 -5.08 -0.59 2.99
N LEU A 114 -5.11 -0.93 1.69
CA LEU A 114 -4.92 -2.29 1.21
C LEU A 114 -3.43 -2.52 0.99
N ALA A 115 -2.88 -3.51 1.65
CA ALA A 115 -1.45 -3.82 1.55
C ALA A 115 -1.21 -5.33 1.56
N SER A 116 -0.07 -5.77 1.02
CA SER A 116 0.30 -7.18 0.95
C SER A 116 1.29 -7.58 2.04
N HIS A 117 1.11 -8.76 2.62
CA HIS A 117 2.00 -9.36 3.63
C HIS A 117 3.23 -10.06 3.05
N TRP A 118 3.24 -10.33 1.76
CA TRP A 118 4.35 -10.91 1.01
C TRP A 118 4.35 -10.40 -0.44
N PRO A 119 5.40 -10.67 -1.22
CA PRO A 119 5.45 -10.27 -2.62
C PRO A 119 4.18 -10.68 -3.35
N ALA A 120 3.55 -9.71 -4.00
CA ALA A 120 2.30 -9.92 -4.72
C ALA A 120 2.54 -10.90 -5.88
N PRO A 121 1.79 -12.04 -5.96
CA PRO A 121 2.02 -13.04 -7.00
C PRO A 121 1.55 -12.54 -8.37
N ASP A 122 2.43 -12.65 -9.37
CA ASP A 122 2.12 -12.31 -10.76
C ASP A 122 1.58 -13.49 -11.56
N ASP A 123 1.86 -14.72 -11.11
CA ASP A 123 1.37 -15.93 -11.75
C ASP A 123 -0.16 -15.91 -11.87
N PHE A 124 -0.65 -16.39 -13.00
CA PHE A 124 -2.09 -16.43 -13.33
C PHE A 124 -2.80 -15.08 -13.23
N LYS A 125 -2.04 -13.98 -13.25
CA LYS A 125 -2.52 -12.61 -13.04
C LYS A 125 -3.28 -12.44 -11.70
N ALA A 126 -2.85 -13.15 -10.67
CA ALA A 126 -3.59 -13.23 -9.40
C ALA A 126 -3.78 -11.84 -8.78
N THR A 127 -2.71 -11.04 -8.69
CA THR A 127 -2.78 -9.66 -8.15
C THR A 127 -3.66 -8.76 -9.01
N GLU A 128 -3.50 -8.79 -10.35
CA GLU A 128 -4.34 -8.01 -11.27
C GLU A 128 -5.83 -8.38 -11.09
N ARG A 129 -6.13 -9.67 -11.00
CA ARG A 129 -7.50 -10.19 -10.81
C ARG A 129 -8.08 -9.79 -9.46
N LEU A 130 -7.28 -9.84 -8.39
CA LEU A 130 -7.70 -9.43 -7.05
C LEU A 130 -8.02 -7.93 -7.03
N ILE A 131 -7.09 -7.08 -7.43
CA ILE A 131 -7.30 -5.62 -7.42
C ILE A 131 -8.46 -5.22 -8.33
N SER A 132 -8.48 -5.71 -9.60
CA SER A 132 -9.58 -5.41 -10.52
C SER A 132 -10.91 -5.99 -10.05
N GLY A 133 -10.89 -7.13 -9.36
CA GLY A 133 -12.06 -7.74 -8.75
C GLY A 133 -12.72 -6.87 -7.71
N MET A 134 -11.94 -6.17 -6.88
CA MET A 134 -12.47 -5.22 -5.89
C MET A 134 -13.26 -4.08 -6.55
N PHE A 135 -12.81 -3.60 -7.72
CA PHE A 135 -13.50 -2.54 -8.46
C PHE A 135 -14.80 -3.00 -9.14
N LYS A 136 -15.15 -4.29 -9.08
CA LYS A 136 -16.46 -4.80 -9.47
C LYS A 136 -17.50 -4.71 -8.35
N ALA A 137 -17.10 -4.17 -7.19
CA ALA A 137 -17.99 -3.95 -6.05
C ALA A 137 -19.22 -3.15 -6.46
N THR A 138 -20.37 -3.54 -5.92
CA THR A 138 -21.63 -2.81 -6.13
C THR A 138 -21.71 -1.56 -5.27
N ALA A 139 -22.58 -0.63 -5.63
CA ALA A 139 -22.80 0.58 -4.84
C ALA A 139 -23.15 0.23 -3.39
N GLY A 140 -22.42 0.83 -2.44
CA GLY A 140 -22.60 0.59 -1.00
C GLY A 140 -21.88 -0.62 -0.45
N GLN A 141 -21.23 -1.46 -1.28
CA GLN A 141 -20.41 -2.56 -0.81
C GLN A 141 -19.16 -2.00 -0.10
N SER A 142 -18.83 -2.55 1.07
CA SER A 142 -17.67 -2.10 1.84
C SER A 142 -16.34 -2.51 1.19
N VAL A 143 -15.26 -1.82 1.55
CA VAL A 143 -13.89 -2.18 1.11
C VAL A 143 -13.56 -3.61 1.52
N GLY A 144 -13.92 -4.01 2.75
CA GLY A 144 -13.72 -5.37 3.25
C GLY A 144 -14.48 -6.42 2.46
N ASP A 145 -15.77 -6.16 2.16
CA ASP A 145 -16.59 -7.08 1.35
C ASP A 145 -16.07 -7.17 -0.09
N ALA A 146 -15.63 -6.05 -0.66
CA ALA A 146 -15.05 -6.03 -2.01
C ALA A 146 -13.78 -6.88 -2.08
N LEU A 147 -12.90 -6.77 -1.07
CA LEU A 147 -11.72 -7.62 -0.96
C LEU A 147 -12.11 -9.10 -0.81
N ALA A 148 -13.01 -9.42 0.12
CA ALA A 148 -13.46 -10.78 0.34
C ALA A 148 -14.04 -11.42 -0.93
N ALA A 149 -14.88 -10.68 -1.67
CA ALA A 149 -15.44 -11.15 -2.93
C ALA A 149 -14.35 -11.42 -4.00
N ALA A 150 -13.35 -10.54 -4.09
CA ALA A 150 -12.22 -10.74 -5.00
C ALA A 150 -11.36 -11.94 -4.59
N GLN A 151 -11.11 -12.14 -3.29
CA GLN A 151 -10.39 -13.31 -2.76
C GLN A 151 -11.16 -14.60 -3.04
N HIS A 152 -12.47 -14.65 -2.80
CA HIS A 152 -13.30 -15.80 -3.11
C HIS A 152 -13.23 -16.18 -4.59
N SER A 153 -13.26 -15.19 -5.49
CA SER A 153 -13.12 -15.46 -6.93
C SER A 153 -11.78 -16.13 -7.31
N LEU A 154 -10.70 -15.87 -6.55
CA LEU A 154 -9.42 -16.56 -6.75
C LEU A 154 -9.41 -17.95 -6.08
N MET A 155 -10.06 -18.09 -4.93
CA MET A 155 -10.18 -19.37 -4.22
C MET A 155 -10.95 -20.42 -5.04
N ASP A 156 -11.98 -19.97 -5.76
CA ASP A 156 -12.86 -20.85 -6.55
C ASP A 156 -12.21 -21.29 -7.87
N ASP A 157 -11.11 -20.69 -8.29
CA ASP A 157 -10.36 -21.07 -9.48
C ASP A 157 -9.22 -22.03 -9.11
N ALA A 158 -9.24 -23.22 -9.70
CA ALA A 158 -8.24 -24.27 -9.44
C ALA A 158 -6.79 -23.79 -9.64
N ALA A 159 -6.52 -22.86 -10.56
CA ALA A 159 -5.19 -22.33 -10.81
C ALA A 159 -4.69 -21.38 -9.69
N THR A 160 -5.60 -20.75 -8.96
CA THR A 160 -5.29 -19.76 -7.93
C THR A 160 -5.86 -20.12 -6.55
N SER A 161 -6.39 -21.34 -6.35
CA SER A 161 -7.01 -21.79 -5.10
C SER A 161 -6.03 -21.84 -3.91
N HIS A 162 -4.72 -21.96 -4.17
CA HIS A 162 -3.73 -21.97 -3.10
C HIS A 162 -3.69 -20.60 -2.39
N PRO A 163 -3.68 -20.53 -1.05
CA PRO A 163 -3.72 -19.30 -0.27
C PRO A 163 -2.67 -18.25 -0.63
N PHE A 164 -1.53 -18.67 -1.16
CA PHE A 164 -0.48 -17.76 -1.64
C PHE A 164 -1.00 -16.68 -2.60
N TYR A 165 -1.99 -17.03 -3.46
CA TYR A 165 -2.49 -16.15 -4.50
C TYR A 165 -3.52 -15.12 -4.01
N TRP A 166 -4.23 -15.37 -2.93
CA TRP A 166 -5.35 -14.52 -2.50
C TRP A 166 -5.25 -14.01 -1.07
N SER A 167 -4.56 -14.71 -0.14
CA SER A 167 -4.57 -14.31 1.26
C SER A 167 -3.47 -13.31 1.64
N GLY A 168 -2.62 -12.91 0.67
CA GLY A 168 -1.55 -11.94 0.90
C GLY A 168 -2.02 -10.54 1.19
N PHE A 169 -3.16 -10.15 0.67
CA PHE A 169 -3.69 -8.80 0.83
C PHE A 169 -4.63 -8.68 2.03
N ALA A 170 -4.48 -7.60 2.77
CA ALA A 170 -5.35 -7.23 3.88
C ALA A 170 -5.68 -5.75 3.86
N VAL A 171 -6.87 -5.40 4.36
CA VAL A 171 -7.28 -4.01 4.62
C VAL A 171 -6.96 -3.67 6.06
N VAL A 172 -6.27 -2.55 6.26
CA VAL A 172 -6.00 -1.97 7.57
C VAL A 172 -6.69 -0.61 7.66
N GLY A 173 -7.42 -0.37 8.73
CA GLY A 173 -8.22 0.85 8.92
C GLY A 173 -9.73 0.58 8.82
N ASP A 174 -10.49 1.53 8.28
CA ASP A 174 -11.95 1.44 8.15
C ASP A 174 -12.36 0.59 6.94
N GLY A 175 -12.34 -0.73 7.13
CA GLY A 175 -12.79 -1.68 6.10
C GLY A 175 -14.30 -1.69 5.87
N ALA A 176 -15.10 -1.10 6.76
CA ALA A 176 -16.55 -1.03 6.64
C ALA A 176 -17.04 0.11 5.72
N GLN A 177 -16.15 1.03 5.37
CA GLN A 177 -16.48 2.11 4.46
C GLN A 177 -16.85 1.61 3.06
N ALA A 178 -17.86 2.23 2.45
CA ALA A 178 -18.26 1.89 1.09
C ALA A 178 -17.13 2.20 0.09
N MET A 179 -16.71 1.19 -0.68
CA MET A 179 -15.63 1.32 -1.67
C MET A 179 -16.01 2.28 -2.80
N LEU A 180 -17.23 2.17 -3.30
CA LEU A 180 -17.79 2.98 -4.38
C LEU A 180 -19.09 3.63 -3.87
N SER A 181 -19.01 4.70 -3.11
CA SER A 181 -20.17 5.51 -2.79
C SER A 181 -20.34 6.60 -3.85
N GLY A 182 -21.52 6.68 -4.45
CA GLY A 182 -21.87 7.84 -5.26
C GLY A 182 -21.79 9.13 -4.41
N ARG A 183 -21.22 10.17 -4.97
CA ARG A 183 -21.44 11.54 -4.46
C ARG A 183 -22.80 12.01 -4.89
#